data_a24be8165cbed3e73d371e02855f5bf6
#
_entry.id   a24be8165cbed3e73d371e02855f5bf6
#
_cell.length_a   1.000
_cell.length_b   1.000
_cell.length_c   1.000
_cell.angle_alpha   90.00
_cell.angle_beta   90.00
_cell.angle_gamma   90.00
#
_symmetry.space_group_name_H-M   'P 1'
#
loop_
_entity.id
_entity.type
_entity.pdbx_description
1 polymer ?
#
loop_
_entity_poly.entity_id
_entity_poly.type
_entity_poly.pdbx_seq_one_letter_code
_entity_poly.pdbx_strand_id
1 'polypeptide(L)'
;GRSYEDQYQWLLERRDPSSSLEAKFLTELFGSRRRLPDRAQYRPEPSVYAEADFFYERDALKGVAVFIDGTPHDEPARKEQDQRERKKLEDLGYRVIVIRYDKPLAEQINAHADVFGPGL
;
A
#
# COMPACT_ATOMS: atom_id res chain seq x y z
N GLY A 1 15.56 14.32 7.37
CA GLY A 1 14.43 13.69 6.76
C GLY A 1 13.62 14.61 5.87
N ARG A 2 12.74 14.05 5.11
CA ARG A 2 11.83 14.82 4.26
C ARG A 2 10.69 15.42 5.08
N SER A 3 10.22 16.61 4.66
CA SER A 3 8.98 17.13 5.18
C SER A 3 7.81 16.25 4.73
N TYR A 4 6.65 16.43 5.35
CA TYR A 4 5.45 15.68 4.97
C TYR A 4 5.09 15.91 3.50
N GLU A 5 5.16 17.17 3.04
CA GLU A 5 4.89 17.52 1.64
C GLU A 5 5.93 16.93 0.68
N ASP A 6 7.20 16.97 1.07
CA ASP A 6 8.27 16.38 0.25
C ASP A 6 8.13 14.87 0.14
N GLN A 7 7.73 14.19 1.23
CA GLN A 7 7.48 12.76 1.19
C GLN A 7 6.32 12.43 0.24
N TYR A 8 5.25 13.23 0.28
CA TYR A 8 4.12 13.07 -0.64
C TYR A 8 4.57 13.18 -2.11
N GLN A 9 5.34 14.21 -2.44
CA GLN A 9 5.85 14.40 -3.80
C GLN A 9 6.77 13.26 -4.22
N TRP A 10 7.63 12.82 -3.31
CA TRP A 10 8.55 11.71 -3.56
C TRP A 10 7.79 10.42 -3.89
N LEU A 11 6.72 10.13 -3.14
CA LEU A 11 5.87 8.95 -3.37
C LEU A 11 5.13 9.06 -4.70
N LEU A 12 4.59 10.23 -5.03
CA LEU A 12 3.91 10.44 -6.31
C LEU A 12 4.82 10.16 -7.49
N GLU A 13 6.07 10.54 -7.40
CA GLU A 13 7.06 10.30 -8.47
C GLU A 13 7.40 8.82 -8.62
N ARG A 14 7.31 8.04 -7.55
CA ARG A 14 7.73 6.63 -7.52
C ARG A 14 6.60 5.63 -7.67
N ARG A 15 5.36 6.07 -7.55
CA ARG A 15 4.22 5.19 -7.76
C ARG A 15 4.18 4.67 -9.19
N ASP A 16 3.40 3.63 -9.43
CA ASP A 16 3.12 3.16 -10.79
C ASP A 16 2.38 4.27 -11.55
N PRO A 17 2.98 4.88 -12.58
CA PRO A 17 2.35 6.00 -13.29
C PRO A 17 1.08 5.59 -14.05
N SER A 18 0.88 4.31 -14.31
CA SER A 18 -0.33 3.81 -14.98
C SER A 18 -1.49 3.60 -14.01
N SER A 19 -1.26 3.70 -12.71
CA SER A 19 -2.28 3.44 -11.69
C SER A 19 -2.90 4.73 -11.17
N SER A 20 -4.12 5.03 -11.59
CA SER A 20 -4.86 6.18 -11.06
C SER A 20 -5.27 5.99 -9.60
N LEU A 21 -5.51 4.75 -9.17
CA LEU A 21 -5.90 4.47 -7.78
C LEU A 21 -4.73 4.71 -6.82
N GLU A 22 -3.49 4.44 -7.22
CA GLU A 22 -2.33 4.77 -6.40
C GLU A 22 -2.22 6.27 -6.15
N ALA A 23 -2.44 7.08 -7.19
CA ALA A 23 -2.44 8.53 -7.04
C ALA A 23 -3.57 9.00 -6.10
N LYS A 24 -4.77 8.44 -6.27
CA LYS A 24 -5.92 8.78 -5.41
C LYS A 24 -5.68 8.39 -3.96
N PHE A 25 -5.07 7.24 -3.73
CA PHE A 25 -4.72 6.78 -2.39
C PHE A 25 -3.78 7.78 -1.69
N LEU A 26 -2.70 8.18 -2.36
CA LEU A 26 -1.76 9.16 -1.81
C LEU A 26 -2.43 10.51 -1.57
N THR A 27 -3.26 10.97 -2.50
CA THR A 27 -3.97 12.24 -2.38
C THR A 27 -4.93 12.24 -1.18
N GLU A 28 -5.64 11.12 -0.97
CA GLU A 28 -6.54 10.98 0.18
C GLU A 28 -5.78 11.01 1.50
N LEU A 29 -4.66 10.28 1.59
CA LEU A 29 -3.82 10.31 2.78
C LEU A 29 -3.32 11.73 3.07
N PHE A 30 -2.79 12.39 2.05
CA PHE A 30 -2.22 13.72 2.20
C PHE A 30 -3.28 14.74 2.59
N GLY A 31 -4.44 14.71 1.92
CA GLY A 31 -5.54 15.65 2.19
C GLY A 31 -6.14 15.49 3.58
N SER A 32 -6.14 14.30 4.15
CA SER A 32 -6.63 14.02 5.49
C SER A 32 -5.53 13.97 6.55
N ARG A 33 -4.31 14.36 6.18
CA ARG A 33 -3.15 14.42 7.08
C ARG A 33 -2.82 13.09 7.76
N ARG A 34 -3.06 11.99 7.07
CA ARG A 34 -2.74 10.66 7.55
C ARG A 34 -1.26 10.34 7.30
N ARG A 35 -0.77 9.29 7.97
CA ARG A 35 0.61 8.84 7.79
C ARG A 35 0.85 8.42 6.34
N LEU A 36 1.86 8.99 5.71
CA LEU A 36 2.28 8.60 4.35
C LEU A 36 3.15 7.34 4.42
N PRO A 37 3.12 6.51 3.37
CA PRO A 37 4.04 5.37 3.29
C PRO A 37 5.50 5.80 3.35
N ASP A 38 6.35 4.90 3.79
CA ASP A 38 7.80 5.11 3.83
C ASP A 38 8.44 4.79 2.47
N ARG A 39 7.86 3.82 1.74
CA ARG A 39 8.38 3.37 0.45
C ARG A 39 7.27 3.14 -0.56
N ALA A 40 7.63 3.21 -1.83
CA ALA A 40 6.75 2.89 -2.96
C ALA A 40 7.45 1.85 -3.85
N GLN A 41 6.67 0.97 -4.47
CA GLN A 41 7.15 -0.08 -5.36
C GLN A 41 8.28 -0.87 -4.69
N TYR A 42 7.95 -1.47 -3.57
CA TYR A 42 8.93 -2.05 -2.65
C TYR A 42 8.70 -3.54 -2.44
N ARG A 43 9.77 -4.31 -2.55
CA ARG A 43 9.75 -5.74 -2.31
C ARG A 43 10.40 -5.98 -0.94
N PRO A 44 9.59 -6.23 0.11
CA PRO A 44 10.12 -6.28 1.47
C PRO A 44 10.88 -7.56 1.80
N GLU A 45 10.64 -8.63 1.05
CA GLU A 45 11.23 -9.93 1.32
C GLU A 45 11.83 -10.52 0.05
N PRO A 46 13.16 -10.68 -0.04
CA PRO A 46 13.78 -11.19 -1.27
C PRO A 46 13.28 -12.56 -1.71
N SER A 47 12.86 -13.40 -0.75
CA SER A 47 12.38 -14.75 -1.04
C SER A 47 10.94 -14.82 -1.53
N VAL A 48 10.24 -13.68 -1.53
CA VAL A 48 8.82 -13.61 -1.93
C VAL A 48 8.65 -12.68 -3.13
N TYR A 49 7.98 -13.17 -4.17
CA TYR A 49 7.69 -12.40 -5.38
C TYR A 49 6.47 -11.51 -5.20
N ALA A 50 6.52 -10.64 -4.19
CA ALA A 50 5.47 -9.67 -3.97
C ALA A 50 6.09 -8.29 -3.85
N GLU A 51 5.77 -7.41 -4.79
CA GLU A 51 6.15 -6.01 -4.73
C GLU A 51 4.96 -5.22 -4.23
N ALA A 52 5.10 -4.67 -3.03
CA ALA A 52 4.06 -3.83 -2.46
C ALA A 52 4.05 -2.48 -3.18
N ASP A 53 2.86 -1.97 -3.49
CA ASP A 53 2.74 -0.65 -4.10
C ASP A 53 3.22 0.42 -3.14
N PHE A 54 2.90 0.27 -1.84
CA PHE A 54 3.40 1.11 -0.77
C PHE A 54 3.77 0.27 0.44
N PHE A 55 4.71 0.77 1.24
CA PHE A 55 5.20 0.04 2.39
C PHE A 55 5.38 0.99 3.58
N TYR A 56 4.92 0.53 4.74
CA TYR A 56 5.05 1.25 6.02
C TYR A 56 6.01 0.48 6.91
N GLU A 57 7.08 1.13 7.33
CA GLU A 57 8.01 0.55 8.30
C GLU A 57 7.39 0.59 9.69
N ARG A 58 7.72 -0.41 10.52
CA ARG A 58 7.31 -0.47 11.92
C ARG A 58 8.53 -0.75 12.79
N ASP A 59 8.59 -0.11 13.97
CA ASP A 59 9.63 -0.38 14.95
C ASP A 59 9.45 -1.81 15.49
N ALA A 60 10.53 -2.55 15.63
CA ALA A 60 10.56 -3.89 16.24
C ALA A 60 9.67 -4.95 15.58
N LEU A 61 8.93 -4.64 14.53
CA LEU A 61 8.06 -5.57 13.82
C LEU A 61 8.35 -5.57 12.33
N LYS A 62 7.90 -6.62 11.64
CA LYS A 62 7.85 -6.58 10.18
C LYS A 62 6.85 -5.49 9.78
N GLY A 63 7.10 -4.86 8.64
CA GLY A 63 6.30 -3.73 8.21
C GLY A 63 4.93 -4.11 7.63
N VAL A 64 4.29 -3.11 7.03
CA VAL A 64 2.97 -3.25 6.42
C VAL A 64 3.10 -3.06 4.91
N ALA A 65 2.73 -4.09 4.15
CA ALA A 65 2.71 -4.08 2.70
C ALA A 65 1.31 -3.71 2.22
N VAL A 66 1.20 -2.63 1.46
CA VAL A 66 -0.08 -2.15 0.92
C VAL A 66 -0.11 -2.42 -0.57
N PHE A 67 -1.13 -3.15 -1.00
CA PHE A 67 -1.37 -3.48 -2.40
C PHE A 67 -2.58 -2.70 -2.90
N ILE A 68 -2.43 -2.03 -4.02
CA ILE A 68 -3.48 -1.19 -4.62
C ILE A 68 -4.03 -1.93 -5.84
N ASP A 69 -5.19 -2.55 -5.68
CA ASP A 69 -5.84 -3.30 -6.75
C ASP A 69 -6.76 -2.36 -7.53
N GLY A 70 -6.22 -1.75 -8.58
CA GLY A 70 -6.85 -0.66 -9.32
C GLY A 70 -7.76 -1.08 -10.48
N THR A 71 -7.74 -2.35 -10.89
CA THR A 71 -8.56 -2.87 -11.97
C THR A 71 -8.92 -4.33 -11.69
N PRO A 72 -10.05 -4.81 -12.23
CA PRO A 72 -10.35 -6.24 -12.15
C PRO A 72 -9.32 -7.03 -12.97
N HIS A 73 -8.79 -8.09 -12.39
CA HIS A 73 -7.93 -9.02 -13.11
C HIS A 73 -8.78 -10.16 -13.62
N ASP A 74 -8.83 -10.32 -14.95
CA ASP A 74 -9.64 -11.33 -15.60
C ASP A 74 -8.97 -12.70 -15.61
N GLU A 75 -7.69 -12.79 -15.21
CA GLU A 75 -6.96 -14.04 -15.20
C GLU A 75 -6.95 -14.69 -13.80
N PRO A 76 -7.72 -15.79 -13.61
CA PRO A 76 -7.77 -16.47 -12.31
C PRO A 76 -6.41 -16.94 -11.80
N ALA A 77 -5.53 -17.40 -12.70
CA ALA A 77 -4.21 -17.90 -12.33
C ALA A 77 -3.34 -16.79 -11.72
N ARG A 78 -3.39 -15.57 -12.29
CA ARG A 78 -2.63 -14.42 -11.78
C ARG A 78 -3.15 -13.99 -10.42
N LYS A 79 -4.48 -13.96 -10.27
CA LYS A 79 -5.12 -13.61 -9.01
C LYS A 79 -4.73 -14.58 -7.90
N GLU A 80 -4.73 -15.87 -8.19
CA GLU A 80 -4.31 -16.91 -7.25
C GLU A 80 -2.84 -16.77 -6.87
N GLN A 81 -1.98 -16.46 -7.84
CA GLN A 81 -0.56 -16.24 -7.58
C GLN A 81 -0.36 -15.04 -6.66
N ASP A 82 -1.02 -13.92 -6.91
CA ASP A 82 -0.95 -12.73 -6.08
C ASP A 82 -1.37 -13.06 -4.64
N GLN A 83 -2.47 -13.79 -4.48
CA GLN A 83 -2.95 -14.19 -3.16
C GLN A 83 -1.95 -15.08 -2.42
N ARG A 84 -1.31 -16.02 -3.13
CA ARG A 84 -0.28 -16.89 -2.55
C ARG A 84 0.93 -16.09 -2.08
N GLU A 85 1.41 -15.16 -2.91
CA GLU A 85 2.57 -14.34 -2.57
C GLU A 85 2.28 -13.41 -1.38
N ARG A 86 1.09 -12.82 -1.35
CA ARG A 86 0.65 -11.98 -0.23
C ARG A 86 0.54 -12.82 1.06
N LYS A 87 0.03 -14.05 0.95
CA LYS A 87 -0.07 -14.96 2.09
C LYS A 87 1.32 -15.33 2.64
N LYS A 88 2.31 -15.52 1.77
CA LYS A 88 3.68 -15.77 2.21
C LYS A 88 4.23 -14.61 3.04
N LEU A 89 3.92 -13.37 2.66
CA LEU A 89 4.32 -12.20 3.45
C LEU A 89 3.67 -12.25 4.84
N GLU A 90 2.38 -12.55 4.91
CA GLU A 90 1.69 -12.68 6.19
C GLU A 90 2.32 -13.77 7.06
N ASP A 91 2.63 -14.92 6.47
CA ASP A 91 3.25 -16.04 7.18
C ASP A 91 4.64 -15.67 7.74
N LEU A 92 5.32 -14.73 7.10
CA LEU A 92 6.61 -14.21 7.56
C LEU A 92 6.49 -13.08 8.59
N GLY A 93 5.28 -12.69 8.94
CA GLY A 93 5.02 -11.67 9.96
C GLY A 93 4.73 -10.27 9.46
N TYR A 94 4.65 -10.08 8.14
CA TYR A 94 4.22 -8.80 7.57
C TYR A 94 2.71 -8.67 7.68
N ARG A 95 2.23 -7.46 7.85
CA ARG A 95 0.81 -7.16 7.70
C ARG A 95 0.56 -6.81 6.24
N VAL A 96 -0.52 -7.34 5.68
CA VAL A 96 -0.91 -7.08 4.29
C VAL A 96 -2.25 -6.35 4.29
N ILE A 97 -2.29 -5.21 3.59
CA ILE A 97 -3.50 -4.43 3.37
C ILE A 97 -3.73 -4.35 1.87
N VAL A 98 -4.96 -4.65 1.44
CA VAL A 98 -5.35 -4.54 0.04
C VAL A 98 -6.41 -3.45 -0.08
N ILE A 99 -6.12 -2.44 -0.90
CA ILE A 99 -7.05 -1.36 -1.24
C ILE A 99 -7.63 -1.67 -2.62
N ARG A 100 -8.95 -1.72 -2.71
CA ARG A 100 -9.64 -2.15 -3.93
C ARG A 100 -10.32 -0.99 -4.63
N TYR A 101 -10.34 -1.08 -5.96
CA TYR A 101 -11.00 -0.08 -6.83
C TYR A 101 -12.53 -0.06 -6.64
N ASP A 102 -13.12 -1.18 -6.23
CA ASP A 102 -14.57 -1.38 -6.19
C ASP A 102 -15.21 -1.08 -4.83
N LYS A 103 -14.46 -0.43 -3.94
CA LYS A 103 -14.97 -0.02 -2.62
C LYS A 103 -14.58 1.43 -2.35
N PRO A 104 -15.37 2.15 -1.54
CA PRO A 104 -15.04 3.54 -1.20
C PRO A 104 -13.66 3.66 -0.56
N LEU A 105 -12.82 4.50 -1.14
CA LEU A 105 -11.42 4.63 -0.72
C LEU A 105 -11.27 5.12 0.71
N ALA A 106 -12.01 6.19 1.06
CA ALA A 106 -11.92 6.76 2.39
C ALA A 106 -12.33 5.77 3.49
N GLU A 107 -13.33 4.94 3.22
CA GLU A 107 -13.77 3.91 4.17
C GLU A 107 -12.70 2.82 4.35
N GLN A 108 -12.05 2.41 3.27
CA GLN A 108 -10.97 1.42 3.35
C GLN A 108 -9.80 1.95 4.15
N ILE A 109 -9.41 3.20 3.92
CA ILE A 109 -8.34 3.85 4.68
C ILE A 109 -8.73 3.95 6.17
N ASN A 110 -9.94 4.37 6.45
CA ASN A 110 -10.42 4.52 7.82
C ASN A 110 -10.48 3.18 8.56
N ALA A 111 -10.77 2.10 7.85
CA ALA A 111 -10.79 0.75 8.43
C ALA A 111 -9.40 0.31 8.94
N HIS A 112 -8.34 0.92 8.44
CA HIS A 112 -6.96 0.65 8.83
C HIS A 112 -6.29 1.89 9.45
N ALA A 113 -7.06 2.64 10.25
CA ALA A 113 -6.56 3.84 10.90
C ALA A 113 -5.37 3.57 11.84
N ASP A 114 -5.24 2.35 12.34
CA ASP A 114 -4.10 1.94 13.14
C ASP A 114 -2.77 1.97 12.35
N VAL A 115 -2.83 1.86 11.03
CA VAL A 115 -1.67 1.99 10.14
C VAL A 115 -1.58 3.41 9.56
N PHE A 116 -2.68 3.90 8.99
CA PHE A 116 -2.71 5.17 8.27
C PHE A 116 -2.89 6.39 9.16
N GLY A 117 -3.16 6.19 10.43
CA GLY A 117 -3.47 7.28 11.35
C GLY A 117 -4.96 7.68 11.29
N PRO A 118 -5.42 8.44 12.28
CA PRO A 118 -6.86 8.76 12.43
C PRO A 118 -7.39 9.74 11.39
N GLY A 119 -6.51 10.50 10.74
CA GLY A 119 -6.92 11.58 9.87
C GLY A 119 -7.43 12.81 10.63
N LEU A 120 -7.60 13.88 9.91
CA LEU A 120 -8.13 15.15 10.44
C LEU A 120 -9.46 15.49 9.78
#